data_624ca7aa27ef673db7f87827d2c4ba64
#
_entry.id   624ca7aa27ef673db7f87827d2c4ba64
#
_cell.length_a   1.000
_cell.length_b   1.000
_cell.length_c   1.000
_cell.angle_alpha   90.00
_cell.angle_beta   90.00
_cell.angle_gamma   90.00
#
_symmetry.space_group_name_H-M   'P 1'
#
loop_
_entity.id
_entity.type
_entity.pdbx_description
1 polymer ?
#
loop_
_entity_poly.entity_id
_entity_poly.type
_entity_poly.pdbx_seq_one_letter_code
_entity_poly.pdbx_strand_id
1 'polypeptide(L)'
;MKIERLRDLKYSALALAVAFGISACSLEGDDGEDGVAGSIGEQGPVGEQGEQGEQGDKGEEGDTAGTLTRIATVPLGSEVTGIFLTDEGDLFFNVQHPSGTNSVTNDVNAMPINTGTVGVLAGANFNNLPVTLPNSPVPASDEEKEVVVSAIGQYQVLGQTGDTFGTELPEGLGHIYTLDGEELVLENDMPDFNGFISTDTGEGYLFSNWEELPGGMSRMKVEKDDFGMWQVTEAMMLDFSPVWGTAANCFGSMSPWNTPLTSEEWVVDSEVDSTTSPNWNNPEAVATEARLGRMWQMTAPDASNPYNYGYIAEVTEPLADEPVIVKHLTMGRYEHENSTVMPDGKTVYLSQDDTGGVLFKFVATTAEDLSAGTLY
;
A
#
# COMPACT_ATOMS: atom_id res chain seq x y z
N MET A 1 34.43 13.53 -3.57
CA MET A 1 33.37 14.54 -3.48
C MET A 1 32.72 14.76 -4.85
N LYS A 2 32.18 13.69 -5.48
CA LYS A 2 31.47 13.75 -6.78
C LYS A 2 30.47 12.58 -6.98
N ILE A 3 30.19 11.80 -5.97
CA ILE A 3 29.32 10.60 -6.05
C ILE A 3 27.95 10.84 -5.38
N GLU A 4 27.82 11.79 -4.45
CA GLU A 4 26.56 12.06 -3.73
C GLU A 4 25.45 12.74 -4.57
N ARG A 5 25.77 13.44 -5.66
CA ARG A 5 24.75 14.16 -6.46
C ARG A 5 23.96 13.32 -7.46
N LEU A 6 24.31 12.04 -7.65
CA LEU A 6 23.61 11.14 -8.59
C LEU A 6 22.58 10.24 -7.87
N ARG A 7 22.64 10.13 -6.55
CA ARG A 7 21.69 9.36 -5.74
C ARG A 7 20.31 10.03 -5.68
N ASP A 8 20.29 11.36 -5.55
CA ASP A 8 19.07 12.14 -5.37
C ASP A 8 18.17 12.24 -6.63
N LEU A 9 18.69 11.88 -7.81
CA LEU A 9 17.91 11.93 -9.06
C LEU A 9 17.15 10.64 -9.38
N LYS A 10 17.51 9.52 -8.76
CA LYS A 10 16.90 8.22 -9.08
C LYS A 10 15.53 8.01 -8.39
N TYR A 11 15.32 8.60 -7.23
CA TYR A 11 14.06 8.46 -6.48
C TYR A 11 12.92 9.31 -7.02
N SER A 12 13.23 10.44 -7.68
CA SER A 12 12.21 11.34 -8.24
C SER A 12 11.49 10.82 -9.48
N ALA A 13 12.02 9.79 -10.14
CA ALA A 13 11.45 9.28 -11.38
C ALA A 13 10.50 8.08 -11.17
N LEU A 14 10.64 7.34 -10.07
CA LEU A 14 9.81 6.17 -9.81
C LEU A 14 8.51 6.52 -9.05
N ALA A 15 8.56 7.54 -8.18
CA ALA A 15 7.38 7.99 -7.43
C ALA A 15 6.27 8.61 -8.31
N LEU A 16 6.57 8.97 -9.56
CA LEU A 16 5.62 9.62 -10.48
C LEU A 16 4.87 8.63 -11.41
N ALA A 17 5.26 7.38 -11.44
CA ALA A 17 4.71 6.39 -12.38
C ALA A 17 3.58 5.51 -11.78
N VAL A 18 3.35 5.55 -10.46
CA VAL A 18 2.37 4.71 -9.77
C VAL A 18 1.03 5.42 -9.51
N ALA A 19 0.91 6.72 -9.80
CA ALA A 19 -0.22 7.55 -9.40
C ALA A 19 -1.45 7.54 -10.33
N PHE A 20 -1.59 6.62 -11.29
CA PHE A 20 -2.77 6.58 -12.17
C PHE A 20 -3.29 5.15 -12.41
N GLY A 21 -3.95 4.60 -11.42
CA GLY A 21 -4.91 3.51 -11.58
C GLY A 21 -6.28 3.96 -11.08
N ILE A 22 -7.12 4.47 -12.00
CA ILE A 22 -8.48 4.92 -11.67
C ILE A 22 -9.43 3.73 -11.76
N SER A 23 -10.04 3.36 -10.65
CA SER A 23 -11.26 2.54 -10.65
C SER A 23 -12.46 3.42 -10.34
N ALA A 24 -13.36 3.56 -11.30
CA ALA A 24 -14.60 4.30 -11.16
C ALA A 24 -15.74 3.35 -10.77
N CYS A 25 -16.30 3.52 -9.60
CA CYS A 25 -17.65 3.04 -9.28
C CYS A 25 -18.60 4.23 -9.11
N SER A 26 -19.62 4.32 -9.98
CA SER A 26 -20.66 5.34 -9.92
C SER A 26 -21.83 4.87 -9.04
N LEU A 27 -22.23 5.71 -8.10
CA LEU A 27 -23.53 5.65 -7.45
C LEU A 27 -24.22 7.03 -7.61
N GLU A 28 -25.34 7.03 -8.30
CA GLU A 28 -26.19 8.20 -8.50
C GLU A 28 -27.01 8.47 -7.22
N GLY A 29 -26.92 9.68 -6.69
CA GLY A 29 -27.82 10.21 -5.67
C GLY A 29 -28.84 11.18 -6.29
N ASP A 30 -30.06 11.19 -5.78
CA ASP A 30 -31.18 11.99 -6.26
C ASP A 30 -30.97 13.49 -6.06
N ASP A 31 -31.25 14.25 -7.14
CA ASP A 31 -31.12 15.71 -7.16
C ASP A 31 -32.23 16.42 -6.39
N GLY A 32 -31.86 17.44 -5.62
CA GLY A 32 -32.80 18.38 -4.97
C GLY A 32 -33.45 19.34 -5.97
N GLU A 33 -34.67 19.83 -5.67
CA GLU A 33 -35.48 20.69 -6.54
C GLU A 33 -34.78 22.01 -6.87
N ASP A 34 -34.76 22.34 -8.16
CA ASP A 34 -34.16 23.55 -8.71
C ASP A 34 -34.92 24.83 -8.32
N GLY A 35 -34.18 25.84 -7.94
CA GLY A 35 -34.70 27.23 -7.77
C GLY A 35 -35.06 27.89 -9.10
N VAL A 36 -36.02 28.76 -9.08
CA VAL A 36 -36.58 29.47 -10.24
C VAL A 36 -35.50 30.23 -11.03
N ALA A 37 -35.35 29.87 -12.32
CA ALA A 37 -34.38 30.47 -13.20
C ALA A 37 -34.59 31.97 -13.44
N GLY A 38 -33.53 32.76 -13.30
CA GLY A 38 -33.51 34.18 -13.67
C GLY A 38 -33.58 34.36 -15.21
N SER A 39 -34.10 35.50 -15.67
CA SER A 39 -34.24 35.83 -17.09
C SER A 39 -32.88 35.84 -17.82
N ILE A 40 -32.83 35.12 -18.94
CA ILE A 40 -31.64 35.06 -19.82
C ILE A 40 -31.45 36.45 -20.46
N GLY A 41 -30.25 37.01 -20.30
CA GLY A 41 -29.82 38.20 -21.03
C GLY A 41 -29.62 37.91 -22.53
N GLU A 42 -29.84 38.93 -23.38
CA GLU A 42 -29.66 38.76 -24.83
C GLU A 42 -28.21 38.36 -25.17
N GLN A 43 -28.09 37.35 -25.98
CA GLN A 43 -26.81 36.83 -26.47
C GLN A 43 -26.18 37.87 -27.42
N GLY A 44 -24.99 38.34 -27.12
CA GLY A 44 -24.21 39.18 -28.02
C GLY A 44 -23.86 38.46 -29.34
N PRO A 45 -23.56 39.24 -30.41
CA PRO A 45 -23.23 38.65 -31.72
C PRO A 45 -22.00 37.75 -31.61
N VAL A 46 -22.09 36.60 -32.28
CA VAL A 46 -20.98 35.66 -32.38
C VAL A 46 -19.81 36.33 -33.12
N GLY A 47 -18.66 36.39 -32.48
CA GLY A 47 -17.41 36.87 -33.12
C GLY A 47 -17.04 35.99 -34.31
N GLU A 48 -16.49 36.59 -35.36
CA GLU A 48 -15.97 35.86 -36.52
C GLU A 48 -14.94 34.81 -36.06
N GLN A 49 -15.07 33.59 -36.56
CA GLN A 49 -14.12 32.54 -36.31
C GLN A 49 -12.76 32.90 -36.93
N GLY A 50 -11.74 33.00 -36.11
CA GLY A 50 -10.37 33.23 -36.59
C GLY A 50 -9.94 32.13 -37.55
N GLU A 51 -9.14 32.51 -38.55
CA GLU A 51 -8.56 31.56 -39.51
C GLU A 51 -7.81 30.47 -38.75
N GLN A 52 -8.05 29.21 -39.16
CA GLN A 52 -7.35 28.07 -38.62
C GLN A 52 -5.85 28.21 -38.89
N GLY A 53 -5.03 28.30 -37.86
CA GLY A 53 -3.58 28.34 -37.99
C GLY A 53 -3.06 27.15 -38.82
N GLU A 54 -2.04 27.39 -39.63
CA GLU A 54 -1.39 26.33 -40.40
C GLU A 54 -0.95 25.20 -39.44
N GLN A 55 -1.23 23.98 -39.85
CA GLN A 55 -0.80 22.79 -39.12
C GLN A 55 0.74 22.82 -39.04
N GLY A 56 1.27 22.93 -37.84
CA GLY A 56 2.72 22.86 -37.63
C GLY A 56 3.31 21.59 -38.24
N ASP A 57 4.53 21.70 -38.75
CA ASP A 57 5.25 20.55 -39.30
C ASP A 57 5.23 19.39 -38.28
N LYS A 58 4.95 18.18 -38.77
CA LYS A 58 5.04 16.96 -37.98
C LYS A 58 6.43 16.91 -37.39
N GLY A 59 6.55 17.07 -36.07
CA GLY A 59 7.82 16.93 -35.38
C GLY A 59 8.50 15.62 -35.80
N GLU A 60 9.82 15.65 -35.98
CA GLU A 60 10.60 14.45 -36.26
C GLU A 60 10.17 13.38 -35.22
N GLU A 61 9.88 12.17 -35.72
CA GLU A 61 9.57 11.04 -34.83
C GLU A 61 10.75 10.90 -33.87
N GLY A 62 10.54 11.26 -32.62
CA GLY A 62 11.56 11.07 -31.58
C GLY A 62 11.97 9.60 -31.60
N ASP A 63 13.25 9.34 -31.77
CA ASP A 63 13.83 8.01 -31.70
C ASP A 63 13.38 7.37 -30.37
N THR A 64 12.69 6.23 -30.45
CA THR A 64 12.25 5.36 -29.38
C THR A 64 11.17 5.94 -28.44
N ALA A 65 9.91 5.90 -28.86
CA ALA A 65 8.83 5.75 -27.90
C ALA A 65 9.18 4.55 -26.99
N GLY A 66 9.34 4.80 -25.68
CA GLY A 66 9.61 3.74 -24.73
C GLY A 66 8.54 2.65 -24.86
N THR A 67 8.95 1.41 -25.00
CA THR A 67 8.02 0.28 -25.04
C THR A 67 7.72 -0.17 -23.61
N LEU A 68 6.43 -0.27 -23.26
CA LEU A 68 6.04 -0.91 -22.02
C LEU A 68 6.29 -2.40 -22.13
N THR A 69 6.94 -2.96 -21.10
CA THR A 69 7.22 -4.39 -21.00
C THR A 69 6.51 -4.95 -19.76
N ARG A 70 5.70 -6.00 -19.96
CA ARG A 70 5.09 -6.72 -18.84
C ARG A 70 6.16 -7.55 -18.14
N ILE A 71 6.43 -7.26 -16.86
CA ILE A 71 7.42 -7.97 -16.06
C ILE A 71 6.85 -9.26 -15.48
N ALA A 72 5.62 -9.20 -14.96
CA ALA A 72 4.95 -10.36 -14.36
C ALA A 72 3.43 -10.28 -14.53
N THR A 73 2.78 -11.41 -14.33
CA THR A 73 1.34 -11.52 -14.05
C THR A 73 1.15 -12.30 -12.77
N VAL A 74 0.13 -11.98 -12.01
CA VAL A 74 -0.25 -12.67 -10.77
C VAL A 74 -1.46 -13.57 -10.99
N PRO A 75 -1.80 -14.48 -10.07
CA PRO A 75 -3.00 -15.30 -10.14
C PRO A 75 -4.27 -14.48 -10.41
N LEU A 76 -5.23 -15.07 -11.11
CA LEU A 76 -6.51 -14.41 -11.41
C LEU A 76 -7.23 -14.02 -10.11
N GLY A 77 -7.78 -12.81 -10.09
CA GLY A 77 -8.52 -12.26 -8.95
C GLY A 77 -7.62 -11.60 -7.89
N SER A 78 -6.29 -11.67 -8.09
CA SER A 78 -5.33 -11.01 -7.20
C SER A 78 -4.98 -9.60 -7.66
N GLU A 79 -4.50 -8.81 -6.73
CA GLU A 79 -3.83 -7.54 -6.99
C GLU A 79 -2.32 -7.66 -6.78
N VAL A 80 -1.56 -6.83 -7.50
CA VAL A 80 -0.12 -6.62 -7.27
C VAL A 80 0.02 -5.39 -6.39
N THR A 81 0.45 -5.60 -5.15
CA THR A 81 0.63 -4.53 -4.17
C THR A 81 2.06 -4.51 -3.64
N GLY A 82 2.41 -3.53 -2.83
CA GLY A 82 3.67 -3.48 -2.11
C GLY A 82 4.92 -3.53 -2.98
N ILE A 83 4.90 -2.92 -4.17
CA ILE A 83 6.07 -2.91 -5.06
C ILE A 83 7.20 -2.12 -4.41
N PHE A 84 8.29 -2.82 -4.05
CA PHE A 84 9.48 -2.21 -3.47
C PHE A 84 10.75 -2.70 -4.17
N LEU A 85 11.55 -1.76 -4.66
CA LEU A 85 12.84 -2.02 -5.29
C LEU A 85 13.97 -1.62 -4.35
N THR A 86 14.80 -2.58 -3.96
CA THR A 86 15.95 -2.31 -3.10
C THR A 86 17.08 -1.61 -3.87
N ASP A 87 18.01 -1.00 -3.13
CA ASP A 87 19.23 -0.40 -3.70
C ASP A 87 20.10 -1.48 -4.42
N GLU A 88 20.00 -2.73 -4.04
CA GLU A 88 20.70 -3.86 -4.67
C GLU A 88 20.02 -4.38 -5.94
N GLY A 89 18.81 -3.93 -6.21
CA GLY A 89 18.04 -4.29 -7.41
C GLY A 89 17.11 -5.48 -7.23
N ASP A 90 16.78 -5.87 -6.00
CA ASP A 90 15.77 -6.87 -5.72
C ASP A 90 14.38 -6.25 -5.72
N LEU A 91 13.41 -6.92 -6.34
CA LEU A 91 12.03 -6.45 -6.43
C LEU A 91 11.13 -7.30 -5.57
N PHE A 92 10.66 -6.73 -4.46
CA PHE A 92 9.60 -7.29 -3.63
C PHE A 92 8.24 -6.82 -4.15
N PHE A 93 7.24 -7.67 -4.09
CA PHE A 93 5.84 -7.32 -4.27
C PHE A 93 4.93 -8.38 -3.68
N ASN A 94 3.69 -8.02 -3.40
CA ASN A 94 2.71 -8.90 -2.80
C ASN A 94 1.69 -9.37 -3.84
N VAL A 95 1.04 -10.48 -3.51
CA VAL A 95 -0.16 -11.00 -4.19
C VAL A 95 -1.29 -10.92 -3.17
N GLN A 96 -2.12 -9.89 -3.28
CA GLN A 96 -3.22 -9.61 -2.37
C GLN A 96 -4.46 -10.40 -2.77
N HIS A 97 -5.18 -10.95 -1.81
CA HIS A 97 -6.46 -11.69 -1.92
C HIS A 97 -6.57 -12.66 -3.13
N PRO A 98 -5.61 -13.55 -3.36
CA PRO A 98 -5.72 -14.54 -4.41
C PRO A 98 -6.90 -15.48 -4.16
N SER A 99 -7.35 -16.17 -5.22
CA SER A 99 -8.41 -17.15 -5.06
C SER A 99 -8.02 -18.27 -4.09
N GLY A 100 -8.80 -18.50 -3.04
CA GLY A 100 -8.61 -19.61 -2.09
C GLY A 100 -8.74 -21.01 -2.74
N THR A 101 -9.12 -21.08 -4.02
CA THR A 101 -9.20 -22.34 -4.78
C THR A 101 -7.94 -22.64 -5.60
N ASN A 102 -6.97 -21.72 -5.64
CA ASN A 102 -5.70 -21.97 -6.31
C ASN A 102 -4.99 -23.17 -5.67
N SER A 103 -4.48 -24.05 -6.50
CA SER A 103 -3.90 -25.33 -6.08
C SER A 103 -2.57 -25.66 -6.75
N VAL A 104 -2.16 -24.84 -7.71
CA VAL A 104 -0.94 -25.08 -8.50
C VAL A 104 0.30 -24.63 -7.71
N THR A 105 1.28 -25.49 -7.65
CA THR A 105 2.60 -25.24 -7.08
C THR A 105 3.66 -25.22 -8.18
N ASN A 106 4.86 -24.75 -7.88
CA ASN A 106 5.99 -24.77 -8.81
C ASN A 106 7.29 -25.17 -8.10
N ASP A 107 8.40 -25.24 -8.84
CA ASP A 107 9.70 -25.69 -8.31
C ASP A 107 10.26 -24.75 -7.22
N VAL A 108 9.82 -23.50 -7.16
CA VAL A 108 10.27 -22.50 -6.18
C VAL A 108 9.36 -22.47 -4.96
N ASN A 109 8.04 -22.60 -5.19
CA ASN A 109 7.02 -22.49 -4.14
C ASN A 109 6.34 -23.85 -3.94
N ALA A 110 6.63 -24.49 -2.81
CA ALA A 110 6.02 -25.77 -2.44
C ALA A 110 4.52 -25.67 -2.09
N MET A 111 4.04 -24.46 -1.81
CA MET A 111 2.65 -24.17 -1.49
C MET A 111 1.99 -23.36 -2.61
N PRO A 112 0.69 -23.54 -2.89
CA PRO A 112 -0.03 -22.72 -3.87
C PRO A 112 -0.20 -21.29 -3.34
N ILE A 113 -0.32 -20.33 -4.26
CA ILE A 113 -0.66 -18.94 -3.93
C ILE A 113 -2.19 -18.83 -3.85
N ASN A 114 -2.76 -19.14 -2.68
CA ASN A 114 -4.20 -19.19 -2.44
C ASN A 114 -4.68 -18.36 -1.24
N THR A 115 -3.79 -17.61 -0.63
CA THR A 115 -4.06 -16.61 0.41
C THR A 115 -3.06 -15.47 0.27
N GLY A 116 -3.27 -14.36 0.97
CA GLY A 116 -2.41 -13.19 0.92
C GLY A 116 -0.93 -13.54 1.04
N THR A 117 -0.13 -13.11 0.07
CA THR A 117 1.24 -13.58 -0.11
C THR A 117 2.22 -12.42 -0.22
N VAL A 118 3.24 -12.45 0.61
CA VAL A 118 4.41 -11.57 0.53
C VAL A 118 5.54 -12.30 -0.20
N GLY A 119 6.18 -11.66 -1.18
CA GLY A 119 7.23 -12.33 -1.94
C GLY A 119 8.20 -11.41 -2.66
N VAL A 120 9.13 -12.04 -3.39
CA VAL A 120 10.21 -11.38 -4.11
C VAL A 120 10.42 -12.04 -5.48
N LEU A 121 10.83 -11.25 -6.47
CA LEU A 121 11.21 -11.77 -7.77
C LEU A 121 12.69 -12.21 -7.73
N ALA A 122 12.91 -13.42 -7.20
CA ALA A 122 14.23 -13.99 -7.01
C ALA A 122 14.95 -14.26 -8.34
N GLY A 123 16.28 -14.08 -8.37
CA GLY A 123 17.11 -14.29 -9.55
C GLY A 123 17.01 -13.18 -10.62
N ALA A 124 16.26 -12.12 -10.36
CA ALA A 124 16.24 -10.90 -11.17
C ALA A 124 17.05 -9.80 -10.47
N ASN A 125 17.78 -8.99 -11.24
CA ASN A 125 18.43 -7.80 -10.72
C ASN A 125 18.02 -6.58 -11.55
N PHE A 126 17.17 -5.72 -10.98
CA PHE A 126 16.60 -4.57 -11.68
C PHE A 126 17.59 -3.43 -11.89
N ASN A 127 18.73 -3.44 -11.22
CA ASN A 127 19.84 -2.53 -11.50
C ASN A 127 20.65 -2.96 -12.74
N ASN A 128 20.48 -4.19 -13.22
CA ASN A 128 21.23 -4.76 -14.33
C ASN A 128 20.33 -5.55 -15.29
N LEU A 129 19.24 -4.95 -15.72
CA LEU A 129 18.33 -5.54 -16.70
C LEU A 129 18.99 -5.61 -18.11
N PRO A 130 18.67 -6.64 -18.89
CA PRO A 130 19.09 -6.69 -20.30
C PRO A 130 18.45 -5.52 -21.08
N VAL A 131 19.14 -5.01 -22.07
CA VAL A 131 18.66 -3.92 -22.95
C VAL A 131 17.32 -4.24 -23.60
N THR A 132 17.10 -5.51 -23.91
CA THR A 132 15.81 -6.02 -24.41
C THR A 132 15.27 -7.05 -23.45
N LEU A 133 14.18 -6.69 -22.79
CA LEU A 133 13.46 -7.59 -21.90
C LEU A 133 12.21 -8.13 -22.63
N PRO A 134 12.02 -9.45 -22.73
CA PRO A 134 10.78 -9.99 -23.28
C PRO A 134 9.59 -9.64 -22.37
N ASN A 135 8.40 -9.53 -22.94
CA ASN A 135 7.18 -9.45 -22.12
C ASN A 135 6.95 -10.80 -21.43
N SER A 136 6.55 -10.76 -20.16
CA SER A 136 5.94 -11.92 -19.52
C SER A 136 4.75 -12.39 -20.38
N PRO A 137 4.62 -13.71 -20.68
CA PRO A 137 3.46 -14.20 -21.42
C PRO A 137 2.15 -13.89 -20.69
N VAL A 138 1.06 -13.78 -21.45
CA VAL A 138 -0.27 -13.77 -20.86
C VAL A 138 -0.60 -15.22 -20.51
N PRO A 139 -1.00 -15.51 -19.24
CA PRO A 139 -1.40 -16.85 -18.85
C PRO A 139 -2.51 -17.40 -19.75
N ALA A 140 -2.29 -18.56 -20.35
CA ALA A 140 -3.20 -19.18 -21.31
C ALA A 140 -3.89 -20.42 -20.76
N SER A 141 -3.16 -21.25 -19.99
CA SER A 141 -3.74 -22.42 -19.32
C SER A 141 -4.34 -22.05 -17.97
N ASP A 142 -5.15 -22.94 -17.41
CA ASP A 142 -5.74 -22.72 -16.09
C ASP A 142 -4.66 -22.79 -15.00
N GLU A 143 -3.63 -23.62 -15.19
CA GLU A 143 -2.49 -23.72 -14.28
C GLU A 143 -1.65 -22.42 -14.27
N GLU A 144 -1.41 -21.81 -15.45
CA GLU A 144 -0.69 -20.53 -15.53
C GLU A 144 -1.44 -19.36 -14.87
N LYS A 145 -2.76 -19.46 -14.75
CA LYS A 145 -3.60 -18.44 -14.10
C LYS A 145 -3.59 -18.53 -12.57
N GLU A 146 -3.06 -19.60 -11.99
CA GLU A 146 -2.98 -19.81 -10.54
C GLU A 146 -1.59 -19.48 -9.97
N VAL A 147 -0.62 -19.10 -10.80
CA VAL A 147 0.75 -18.80 -10.39
C VAL A 147 1.20 -17.41 -10.85
N VAL A 148 2.28 -16.91 -10.27
CA VAL A 148 2.98 -15.75 -10.82
C VAL A 148 3.83 -16.20 -12.01
N VAL A 149 3.58 -15.58 -13.19
CA VAL A 149 4.36 -15.80 -14.40
C VAL A 149 5.21 -14.57 -14.67
N SER A 150 6.54 -14.69 -14.63
CA SER A 150 7.48 -13.59 -14.78
C SER A 150 8.29 -13.66 -16.09
N ALA A 151 8.71 -12.49 -16.59
CA ALA A 151 9.60 -12.36 -17.74
C ALA A 151 11.06 -12.67 -17.39
N ILE A 152 11.43 -12.40 -16.14
CA ILE A 152 12.77 -12.63 -15.58
C ILE A 152 12.64 -13.10 -14.14
N GLY A 153 13.60 -13.89 -13.67
CA GLY A 153 13.57 -14.44 -12.32
C GLY A 153 12.38 -15.36 -12.09
N GLN A 154 12.14 -15.67 -10.85
CA GLN A 154 10.99 -16.48 -10.39
C GLN A 154 10.42 -15.86 -9.13
N TYR A 155 9.10 -15.78 -9.03
CA TYR A 155 8.47 -15.28 -7.81
C TYR A 155 8.65 -16.30 -6.69
N GLN A 156 9.33 -15.88 -5.64
CA GLN A 156 9.55 -16.66 -4.43
C GLN A 156 8.63 -16.13 -3.34
N VAL A 157 7.80 -17.00 -2.79
CA VAL A 157 6.99 -16.72 -1.60
C VAL A 157 7.92 -16.66 -0.38
N LEU A 158 7.80 -15.58 0.39
CA LEU A 158 8.48 -15.41 1.67
C LEU A 158 7.57 -15.75 2.83
N GLY A 159 6.28 -15.47 2.71
CA GLY A 159 5.26 -15.85 3.66
C GLY A 159 3.86 -15.63 3.13
N GLN A 160 2.92 -16.38 3.66
CA GLN A 160 1.50 -16.30 3.35
C GLN A 160 0.70 -16.10 4.63
N THR A 161 -0.52 -15.59 4.51
CA THR A 161 -1.44 -15.49 5.65
C THR A 161 -1.54 -16.84 6.36
N GLY A 162 -1.35 -16.82 7.68
CA GLY A 162 -1.38 -18.00 8.54
C GLY A 162 -0.07 -18.77 8.66
N ASP A 163 0.97 -18.41 7.88
CA ASP A 163 2.28 -19.04 8.02
C ASP A 163 2.87 -18.77 9.41
N THR A 164 3.40 -19.82 10.02
CA THR A 164 4.06 -19.74 11.33
C THR A 164 5.58 -19.84 11.18
N PHE A 165 6.31 -19.06 11.96
CA PHE A 165 7.77 -19.01 11.93
C PHE A 165 8.34 -19.49 13.29
N GLY A 166 8.30 -20.80 13.50
CA GLY A 166 8.84 -21.42 14.71
C GLY A 166 8.25 -20.87 16.01
N THR A 167 9.11 -20.37 16.90
CA THR A 167 8.72 -19.72 18.16
C THR A 167 8.57 -18.21 18.04
N GLU A 168 9.02 -17.64 16.92
CA GLU A 168 9.05 -16.19 16.70
C GLU A 168 7.67 -15.66 16.32
N LEU A 169 6.95 -16.38 15.46
CA LEU A 169 5.57 -16.04 15.07
C LEU A 169 4.71 -17.31 15.07
N PRO A 170 4.33 -17.84 16.25
CA PRO A 170 3.46 -19.02 16.32
C PRO A 170 1.99 -18.69 16.02
N GLU A 171 1.61 -17.44 16.14
CA GLU A 171 0.23 -16.94 15.94
C GLU A 171 -0.19 -16.95 14.47
N GLY A 172 0.75 -16.83 13.55
CA GLY A 172 0.50 -16.76 12.12
C GLY A 172 0.66 -15.37 11.50
N LEU A 173 1.30 -15.34 10.35
CA LEU A 173 1.51 -14.12 9.56
C LEU A 173 0.16 -13.51 9.13
N GLY A 174 -0.02 -12.21 9.23
CA GLY A 174 -1.28 -11.54 8.88
C GLY A 174 -2.41 -11.77 9.87
N HIS A 175 -2.20 -12.50 10.96
CA HIS A 175 -3.22 -12.69 11.99
C HIS A 175 -3.31 -11.47 12.91
N ILE A 176 -4.51 -10.92 13.06
CA ILE A 176 -4.78 -9.76 13.90
C ILE A 176 -5.58 -10.22 15.13
N TYR A 177 -5.05 -9.91 16.29
CA TYR A 177 -5.63 -10.27 17.59
C TYR A 177 -6.29 -9.06 18.26
N THR A 178 -7.06 -9.32 19.32
CA THR A 178 -7.50 -8.30 20.25
C THR A 178 -6.31 -7.57 20.86
N LEU A 179 -6.48 -6.32 21.32
CA LEU A 179 -5.38 -5.49 21.85
C LEU A 179 -4.71 -6.11 23.09
N ASP A 180 -5.40 -7.01 23.80
CA ASP A 180 -4.81 -7.80 24.91
C ASP A 180 -4.13 -9.09 24.42
N GLY A 181 -4.21 -9.40 23.13
CA GLY A 181 -3.59 -10.56 22.51
C GLY A 181 -4.30 -11.90 22.75
N GLU A 182 -5.49 -11.90 23.36
CA GLU A 182 -6.14 -13.14 23.82
C GLU A 182 -6.96 -13.85 22.72
N GLU A 183 -7.60 -13.10 21.81
CA GLU A 183 -8.50 -13.65 20.80
C GLU A 183 -8.10 -13.26 19.37
N LEU A 184 -8.10 -14.23 18.45
CA LEU A 184 -7.94 -13.97 17.01
C LEU A 184 -9.20 -13.27 16.48
N VAL A 185 -9.01 -12.09 15.89
CA VAL A 185 -10.07 -11.28 15.29
C VAL A 185 -10.18 -11.53 13.80
N LEU A 186 -9.03 -11.62 13.12
CA LEU A 186 -8.96 -11.71 11.67
C LEU A 186 -7.71 -12.44 11.19
N GLU A 187 -7.90 -13.37 10.26
CA GLU A 187 -6.84 -13.86 9.37
C GLU A 187 -6.84 -12.94 8.14
N ASN A 188 -5.94 -11.94 8.13
CA ASN A 188 -5.89 -10.92 7.10
C ASN A 188 -5.14 -11.45 5.88
N ASP A 189 -5.76 -11.46 4.71
CA ASP A 189 -5.19 -11.96 3.45
C ASP A 189 -4.92 -10.86 2.42
N MET A 190 -4.80 -9.61 2.89
CA MET A 190 -4.59 -8.43 2.07
C MET A 190 -3.24 -7.77 2.37
N PRO A 191 -2.08 -8.40 2.05
CA PRO A 191 -0.80 -7.74 2.18
C PRO A 191 -0.69 -6.62 1.14
N ASP A 192 -0.35 -5.39 1.60
CA ASP A 192 -0.24 -4.24 0.73
C ASP A 192 1.20 -3.69 0.68
N PHE A 193 1.51 -2.60 1.34
CA PHE A 193 2.84 -1.99 1.30
C PHE A 193 3.97 -2.96 1.65
N ASN A 194 5.12 -2.81 0.98
CA ASN A 194 6.40 -3.33 1.41
C ASN A 194 7.41 -2.20 1.60
N GLY A 195 8.19 -2.29 2.69
CA GLY A 195 9.38 -1.47 2.95
C GLY A 195 10.54 -2.35 3.36
N PHE A 196 11.75 -2.01 2.94
CA PHE A 196 12.94 -2.81 3.25
C PHE A 196 14.05 -1.95 3.86
N ILE A 197 14.61 -2.42 4.97
CA ILE A 197 15.79 -1.83 5.62
C ILE A 197 16.94 -2.83 5.50
N SER A 198 17.92 -2.52 4.66
CA SER A 198 19.12 -3.34 4.52
C SER A 198 20.01 -3.21 5.77
N THR A 199 20.47 -4.34 6.28
CA THR A 199 21.45 -4.42 7.39
C THR A 199 22.83 -4.83 6.90
N ASP A 200 22.91 -5.62 5.83
CA ASP A 200 24.13 -6.00 5.12
C ASP A 200 23.74 -6.38 3.68
N THR A 201 24.74 -6.68 2.84
CA THR A 201 24.51 -7.17 1.46
C THR A 201 23.69 -8.46 1.48
N GLY A 202 22.50 -8.42 0.85
CA GLY A 202 21.59 -9.57 0.81
C GLY A 202 20.95 -9.90 2.16
N GLU A 203 20.93 -8.97 3.12
CA GLU A 203 20.27 -9.15 4.42
C GLU A 203 19.52 -7.88 4.82
N GLY A 204 18.38 -8.04 5.48
CA GLY A 204 17.61 -6.91 5.99
C GLY A 204 16.27 -7.31 6.59
N TYR A 205 15.49 -6.28 6.88
CA TYR A 205 14.14 -6.42 7.40
C TYR A 205 13.11 -5.93 6.39
N LEU A 206 12.19 -6.80 6.04
CA LEU A 206 11.03 -6.51 5.19
C LEU A 206 9.83 -6.24 6.07
N PHE A 207 9.22 -5.08 5.88
CA PHE A 207 7.97 -4.66 6.52
C PHE A 207 6.85 -4.77 5.50
N SER A 208 5.72 -5.40 5.88
CA SER A 208 4.56 -5.53 5.00
C SER A 208 3.30 -5.15 5.74
N ASN A 209 2.50 -4.24 5.16
CA ASN A 209 1.17 -3.92 5.66
C ASN A 209 0.20 -5.08 5.41
N TRP A 210 -0.84 -5.14 6.24
CA TRP A 210 -1.98 -6.04 6.12
C TRP A 210 -3.23 -5.17 6.14
N GLU A 211 -3.75 -4.90 4.95
CA GLU A 211 -4.88 -4.02 4.72
C GLU A 211 -6.18 -4.78 4.97
N GLU A 212 -6.94 -4.44 5.91
CA GLU A 212 -8.32 -4.85 6.22
C GLU A 212 -8.72 -4.21 7.56
N LEU A 213 -9.91 -4.46 8.01
CA LEU A 213 -10.47 -3.96 9.27
C LEU A 213 -10.64 -5.11 10.27
N PRO A 214 -9.78 -5.18 11.30
CA PRO A 214 -8.60 -4.35 11.59
C PRO A 214 -7.39 -4.64 10.69
N GLY A 215 -6.51 -3.64 10.56
CA GLY A 215 -5.24 -3.75 9.85
C GLY A 215 -4.05 -4.07 10.74
N GLY A 216 -2.87 -4.14 10.15
CA GLY A 216 -1.62 -4.39 10.86
C GLY A 216 -0.38 -4.27 9.97
N MET A 217 0.77 -4.58 10.53
CA MET A 217 2.04 -4.67 9.81
C MET A 217 2.87 -5.84 10.36
N SER A 218 3.51 -6.57 9.47
CA SER A 218 4.51 -7.58 9.83
C SER A 218 5.92 -7.07 9.58
N ARG A 219 6.89 -7.64 10.28
CA ARG A 219 8.32 -7.51 10.02
C ARG A 219 8.93 -8.90 9.86
N MET A 220 9.62 -9.13 8.75
CA MET A 220 10.40 -10.35 8.51
C MET A 220 11.88 -10.00 8.36
N LYS A 221 12.76 -10.68 9.08
CA LYS A 221 14.18 -10.67 8.79
C LYS A 221 14.45 -11.66 7.68
N VAL A 222 15.07 -11.18 6.61
CA VAL A 222 15.33 -11.98 5.43
C VAL A 222 16.81 -11.91 5.04
N GLU A 223 17.35 -13.03 4.56
CA GLU A 223 18.73 -13.14 4.10
C GLU A 223 18.82 -14.00 2.85
N LYS A 224 19.76 -13.71 1.96
CA LYS A 224 20.05 -14.54 0.79
C LYS A 224 20.95 -15.71 1.15
N ASP A 225 20.56 -16.89 0.71
CA ASP A 225 21.44 -18.07 0.77
C ASP A 225 22.53 -18.04 -0.33
N ASP A 226 23.40 -19.06 -0.32
CA ASP A 226 24.50 -19.21 -1.29
C ASP A 226 24.02 -19.32 -2.76
N PHE A 227 22.73 -19.56 -3.00
CA PHE A 227 22.10 -19.65 -4.32
C PHE A 227 21.38 -18.37 -4.72
N GLY A 228 21.36 -17.35 -3.84
CA GLY A 228 20.68 -16.09 -4.03
C GLY A 228 19.16 -16.13 -3.80
N MET A 229 18.67 -17.20 -3.16
CA MET A 229 17.29 -17.33 -2.72
C MET A 229 17.12 -16.72 -1.33
N TRP A 230 16.03 -16.01 -1.11
CA TRP A 230 15.75 -15.39 0.16
C TRP A 230 15.23 -16.40 1.19
N GLN A 231 15.69 -16.29 2.42
CA GLN A 231 15.25 -17.09 3.56
C GLN A 231 14.71 -16.17 4.64
N VAL A 232 13.54 -16.48 5.19
CA VAL A 232 13.00 -15.78 6.37
C VAL A 232 13.59 -16.43 7.61
N THR A 233 14.35 -15.68 8.39
CA THR A 233 15.02 -16.14 9.59
C THR A 233 14.30 -15.73 10.88
N GLU A 234 13.57 -14.62 10.84
CA GLU A 234 12.72 -14.14 11.93
C GLU A 234 11.45 -13.50 11.34
N ALA A 235 10.32 -13.61 12.04
CA ALA A 235 9.09 -12.94 11.65
C ALA A 235 8.30 -12.53 12.89
N MET A 236 7.58 -11.41 12.79
CA MET A 236 6.65 -10.95 13.81
C MET A 236 5.53 -10.10 13.21
N MET A 237 4.36 -10.12 13.84
CA MET A 237 3.39 -9.05 13.71
C MET A 237 3.76 -7.94 14.68
N LEU A 238 3.73 -6.67 14.22
CA LEU A 238 4.05 -5.54 15.09
C LEU A 238 2.90 -5.26 16.06
N ASP A 239 3.25 -4.90 17.30
CA ASP A 239 2.27 -4.56 18.32
C ASP A 239 1.75 -3.12 18.16
N PHE A 240 0.53 -2.99 17.64
CA PHE A 240 -0.18 -1.71 17.53
C PHE A 240 -1.07 -1.41 18.75
N SER A 241 -1.07 -2.23 19.80
CA SER A 241 -1.89 -2.00 20.99
C SER A 241 -1.63 -0.66 21.69
N PRO A 242 -0.38 -0.12 21.74
CA PRO A 242 -0.11 1.19 22.32
C PRO A 242 -0.80 2.36 21.62
N VAL A 243 -1.21 2.16 20.37
CA VAL A 243 -1.91 3.17 19.53
C VAL A 243 -3.34 2.75 19.19
N TRP A 244 -3.93 1.84 19.96
CA TRP A 244 -5.31 1.32 19.80
C TRP A 244 -5.54 0.48 18.55
N GLY A 245 -4.50 -0.19 18.03
CA GLY A 245 -4.58 -0.91 16.77
C GLY A 245 -4.61 0.03 15.56
N THR A 246 -4.81 -0.54 14.38
CA THR A 246 -4.95 0.19 13.12
C THR A 246 -6.12 -0.31 12.28
N ALA A 247 -6.53 0.50 11.30
CA ALA A 247 -7.65 0.22 10.41
C ALA A 247 -7.20 0.39 8.96
N ALA A 248 -7.32 -0.66 8.15
CA ALA A 248 -6.97 -0.68 6.73
C ALA A 248 -5.57 -0.08 6.47
N ASN A 249 -4.54 -0.81 6.92
CA ASN A 249 -3.15 -0.43 6.62
C ASN A 249 -2.87 -0.67 5.13
N CYS A 250 -3.28 0.30 4.29
CA CYS A 250 -3.10 0.25 2.86
C CYS A 250 -1.65 0.52 2.47
N PHE A 251 -1.41 1.44 1.56
CA PHE A 251 -0.07 1.74 1.13
C PHE A 251 0.78 2.40 2.25
N GLY A 252 2.05 2.58 2.00
CA GLY A 252 3.00 3.17 2.93
C GLY A 252 4.23 3.68 2.21
N SER A 253 5.17 4.21 2.98
CA SER A 253 6.44 4.66 2.44
C SER A 253 7.57 4.48 3.45
N MET A 254 8.79 4.50 2.95
CA MET A 254 9.98 4.61 3.80
C MET A 254 10.36 6.07 3.96
N SER A 255 10.56 6.50 5.19
CA SER A 255 11.11 7.84 5.43
C SER A 255 12.55 7.96 4.94
N PRO A 256 13.08 9.16 4.70
CA PRO A 256 14.51 9.36 4.42
C PRO A 256 15.45 8.93 5.55
N TRP A 257 14.94 8.73 6.76
CA TRP A 257 15.68 8.22 7.93
C TRP A 257 15.40 6.74 8.23
N ASN A 258 14.88 6.01 7.22
CA ASN A 258 14.64 4.56 7.23
C ASN A 258 13.63 4.07 8.28
N THR A 259 12.55 4.80 8.49
CA THR A 259 11.39 4.33 9.23
C THR A 259 10.24 4.02 8.29
N PRO A 260 9.55 2.88 8.44
CA PRO A 260 8.31 2.61 7.70
C PRO A 260 7.18 3.50 8.20
N LEU A 261 6.43 4.08 7.26
CA LEU A 261 5.16 4.75 7.51
C LEU A 261 4.04 3.93 6.87
N THR A 262 2.96 3.72 7.60
CA THR A 262 1.75 3.04 7.11
C THR A 262 0.57 3.99 7.15
N SER A 263 -0.31 3.88 6.18
CA SER A 263 -1.48 4.73 6.00
C SER A 263 -2.74 4.00 6.42
N GLU A 264 -3.55 4.61 7.30
CA GLU A 264 -4.89 4.10 7.60
C GLU A 264 -5.89 4.67 6.59
N GLU A 265 -6.32 3.84 5.65
CA GLU A 265 -7.20 4.23 4.55
C GLU A 265 -8.67 4.30 4.96
N TRP A 266 -9.00 4.04 6.20
CA TRP A 266 -10.39 3.94 6.61
C TRP A 266 -10.73 4.86 7.78
N VAL A 267 -11.79 5.64 7.60
CA VAL A 267 -12.36 6.51 8.62
C VAL A 267 -13.85 6.22 8.75
N VAL A 268 -14.30 5.90 9.95
CA VAL A 268 -15.73 5.96 10.26
C VAL A 268 -16.07 7.32 10.83
N ASP A 269 -16.96 8.00 10.18
CA ASP A 269 -17.51 9.23 10.72
C ASP A 269 -18.54 8.91 11.80
N SER A 270 -18.30 9.43 13.02
CA SER A 270 -19.24 9.25 14.14
C SER A 270 -20.54 10.03 13.96
N GLU A 271 -20.57 10.96 13.01
CA GLU A 271 -21.70 11.84 12.74
C GLU A 271 -22.59 11.36 11.60
N VAL A 272 -22.17 10.33 10.86
CA VAL A 272 -23.00 9.80 9.78
C VAL A 272 -24.27 9.19 10.34
N ASP A 273 -25.38 9.65 9.78
CA ASP A 273 -26.75 9.37 10.18
C ASP A 273 -26.98 7.88 10.44
N SER A 274 -27.47 7.59 11.60
CA SER A 274 -27.81 6.27 12.14
C SER A 274 -28.78 5.43 11.29
N THR A 275 -29.24 5.94 10.16
CA THR A 275 -30.20 5.24 9.30
C THR A 275 -29.57 4.51 8.12
N THR A 276 -28.37 4.89 7.72
CA THR A 276 -27.70 4.35 6.50
C THR A 276 -26.27 3.93 6.71
N SER A 277 -25.61 4.38 7.76
CA SER A 277 -24.25 3.98 8.11
C SER A 277 -24.21 3.48 9.55
N PRO A 278 -23.48 2.39 9.83
CA PRO A 278 -23.37 1.88 11.19
C PRO A 278 -22.74 2.98 12.06
N ASN A 279 -23.49 3.42 13.06
CA ASN A 279 -22.97 4.30 14.08
C ASN A 279 -21.97 3.49 14.92
N TRP A 280 -20.74 3.89 14.94
CA TRP A 280 -19.66 3.24 15.71
C TRP A 280 -20.01 3.02 17.18
N ASN A 281 -20.85 3.84 17.76
CA ASN A 281 -21.33 3.73 19.12
C ASN A 281 -22.64 2.91 19.26
N ASN A 282 -23.13 2.32 18.17
CA ASN A 282 -24.34 1.50 18.19
C ASN A 282 -24.01 0.01 18.06
N PRO A 283 -24.06 -0.78 19.16
CA PRO A 283 -23.75 -2.21 19.12
C PRO A 283 -24.62 -3.03 18.15
N GLU A 284 -25.85 -2.61 17.89
CA GLU A 284 -26.74 -3.29 16.94
C GLU A 284 -26.30 -3.05 15.49
N ALA A 285 -25.83 -1.85 15.18
CA ALA A 285 -25.28 -1.54 13.86
C ALA A 285 -23.93 -2.24 13.64
N VAL A 286 -23.08 -2.26 14.65
CA VAL A 286 -21.80 -2.99 14.65
C VAL A 286 -22.02 -4.49 14.41
N ALA A 287 -23.04 -5.09 15.00
CA ALA A 287 -23.35 -6.51 14.81
C ALA A 287 -23.84 -6.86 13.39
N THR A 288 -24.27 -5.89 12.59
CA THR A 288 -24.77 -6.11 11.22
C THR A 288 -23.72 -5.85 10.14
N GLU A 289 -22.64 -5.17 10.48
CA GLU A 289 -21.54 -4.85 9.58
C GLU A 289 -20.26 -5.55 10.08
N ALA A 290 -19.80 -6.57 9.33
CA ALA A 290 -18.76 -7.48 9.78
C ALA A 290 -17.41 -6.77 10.06
N ARG A 291 -17.03 -5.77 9.26
CA ARG A 291 -15.78 -5.01 9.43
C ARG A 291 -15.78 -4.21 10.73
N LEU A 292 -16.88 -3.51 10.99
CA LEU A 292 -17.06 -2.78 12.27
C LEU A 292 -17.10 -3.72 13.46
N GLY A 293 -17.74 -4.90 13.31
CA GLY A 293 -17.76 -5.94 14.33
C GLY A 293 -16.36 -6.37 14.74
N ARG A 294 -15.46 -6.57 13.77
CA ARG A 294 -14.07 -6.91 14.03
C ARG A 294 -13.31 -5.78 14.75
N MET A 295 -13.50 -4.52 14.30
CA MET A 295 -12.90 -3.38 14.99
C MET A 295 -13.32 -3.24 16.44
N TRP A 296 -14.60 -3.52 16.75
CA TRP A 296 -15.09 -3.59 18.12
C TRP A 296 -14.46 -4.74 18.91
N GLN A 297 -14.38 -5.93 18.32
CA GLN A 297 -13.76 -7.10 18.93
C GLN A 297 -12.29 -6.84 19.25
N MET A 298 -11.55 -6.22 18.32
CA MET A 298 -10.14 -5.86 18.52
C MET A 298 -9.94 -5.02 19.78
N THR A 299 -10.83 -4.07 20.06
CA THR A 299 -10.69 -3.14 21.17
C THR A 299 -11.40 -3.58 22.47
N ALA A 300 -11.96 -4.79 22.52
CA ALA A 300 -12.57 -5.33 23.74
C ALA A 300 -11.52 -5.47 24.87
N PRO A 301 -11.88 -5.21 26.14
CA PRO A 301 -13.23 -4.85 26.64
C PRO A 301 -13.54 -3.34 26.54
N ASP A 302 -12.58 -2.54 26.16
CA ASP A 302 -12.75 -1.08 26.05
C ASP A 302 -13.49 -0.74 24.76
N ALA A 303 -14.51 0.11 24.84
CA ALA A 303 -15.28 0.50 23.69
C ALA A 303 -14.37 1.19 22.64
N SER A 304 -14.46 0.73 21.40
CA SER A 304 -13.73 1.35 20.30
C SER A 304 -14.10 2.83 20.12
N ASN A 305 -13.13 3.64 19.79
CA ASN A 305 -13.31 5.07 19.50
C ASN A 305 -12.90 5.34 18.04
N PRO A 306 -13.84 5.79 17.17
CA PRO A 306 -13.54 6.05 15.76
C PRO A 306 -12.43 7.10 15.56
N TYR A 307 -12.26 8.00 16.50
CA TYR A 307 -11.21 9.03 16.44
C TYR A 307 -9.78 8.48 16.68
N ASN A 308 -9.64 7.20 16.97
CA ASN A 308 -8.33 6.54 17.06
C ASN A 308 -7.76 6.16 15.68
N TYR A 309 -8.56 6.23 14.61
CA TYR A 309 -8.22 5.72 13.28
C TYR A 309 -8.29 6.81 12.21
N GLY A 310 -7.65 6.54 11.06
CA GLY A 310 -7.55 7.46 9.93
C GLY A 310 -6.31 8.36 10.02
N TYR A 311 -5.17 7.80 10.37
CA TYR A 311 -3.90 8.51 10.54
C TYR A 311 -2.75 7.81 9.82
N ILE A 312 -1.65 8.52 9.68
CA ILE A 312 -0.36 7.91 9.37
C ILE A 312 0.28 7.40 10.67
N ALA A 313 0.71 6.15 10.67
CA ALA A 313 1.50 5.58 11.75
C ALA A 313 2.95 5.32 11.28
N GLU A 314 3.92 5.57 12.14
CA GLU A 314 5.34 5.39 11.90
C GLU A 314 5.92 4.36 12.87
N VAL A 315 6.76 3.47 12.35
CA VAL A 315 7.58 2.56 13.14
C VAL A 315 8.91 3.26 13.42
N THR A 316 9.02 3.94 14.56
CA THR A 316 10.15 4.85 14.86
C THR A 316 11.43 4.14 15.26
N GLU A 317 11.34 2.91 15.80
CA GLU A 317 12.50 2.07 16.15
C GLU A 317 12.39 0.71 15.41
N PRO A 318 12.48 0.71 14.06
CA PRO A 318 12.08 -0.44 13.24
C PRO A 318 12.97 -1.68 13.44
N LEU A 319 14.20 -1.51 13.90
CA LEU A 319 15.16 -2.61 14.11
C LEU A 319 15.27 -3.04 15.59
N ALA A 320 14.51 -2.44 16.50
CA ALA A 320 14.45 -2.89 17.89
C ALA A 320 13.79 -4.28 18.00
N ASP A 321 14.09 -5.01 19.07
CA ASP A 321 13.42 -6.28 19.38
C ASP A 321 11.90 -6.06 19.49
N GLU A 322 11.50 -4.94 20.11
CA GLU A 322 10.13 -4.44 20.21
C GLU A 322 10.05 -3.08 19.47
N PRO A 323 9.65 -3.03 18.21
CA PRO A 323 9.52 -1.78 17.46
C PRO A 323 8.48 -0.84 18.07
N VAL A 324 8.76 0.47 18.04
CA VAL A 324 7.89 1.49 18.62
C VAL A 324 7.00 2.09 17.54
N ILE A 325 5.70 2.12 17.79
CA ILE A 325 4.69 2.67 16.88
C ILE A 325 4.20 4.04 17.37
N VAL A 326 4.12 5.00 16.48
CA VAL A 326 3.58 6.34 16.75
C VAL A 326 2.57 6.74 15.68
N LYS A 327 1.37 7.17 16.07
CA LYS A 327 0.42 7.81 15.14
C LYS A 327 0.61 9.31 15.08
N HIS A 328 0.73 9.84 13.88
CA HIS A 328 0.95 11.27 13.61
C HIS A 328 -0.37 12.01 13.41
N LEU A 329 -1.05 12.36 14.50
CA LEU A 329 -2.33 13.09 14.49
C LEU A 329 -2.23 14.46 13.79
N THR A 330 -1.04 15.02 13.73
CA THR A 330 -0.74 16.34 13.12
C THR A 330 -0.89 16.35 11.60
N MET A 331 -0.91 15.18 10.95
CA MET A 331 -1.10 15.03 9.51
C MET A 331 -2.58 14.98 9.10
N GLY A 332 -3.50 15.12 10.06
CA GLY A 332 -4.95 15.08 9.79
C GLY A 332 -5.53 13.69 9.93
N ARG A 333 -6.87 13.63 9.96
CA ARG A 333 -7.66 12.40 10.05
C ARG A 333 -8.56 12.33 8.82
N TYR A 334 -8.29 11.37 7.96
CA TYR A 334 -9.06 11.07 6.75
C TYR A 334 -8.61 9.69 6.21
N GLU A 335 -9.18 9.22 5.13
CA GLU A 335 -8.79 7.99 4.43
C GLU A 335 -7.43 8.22 3.76
N HIS A 336 -6.36 7.85 4.46
CA HIS A 336 -5.00 8.01 3.95
C HIS A 336 -4.65 6.87 3.01
N GLU A 337 -4.49 7.18 1.71
CA GLU A 337 -3.93 6.22 0.75
C GLU A 337 -2.43 6.07 0.95
N ASN A 338 -1.70 7.20 0.93
CA ASN A 338 -0.25 7.19 1.03
C ASN A 338 0.30 8.46 1.66
N SER A 339 1.51 8.33 2.20
CA SER A 339 2.35 9.45 2.63
C SER A 339 3.71 9.35 1.97
N THR A 340 4.21 10.44 1.40
CA THR A 340 5.55 10.51 0.81
C THR A 340 6.36 11.60 1.51
N VAL A 341 7.35 11.19 2.29
CA VAL A 341 8.27 12.11 2.96
C VAL A 341 9.36 12.54 1.98
N MET A 342 9.50 13.84 1.82
CA MET A 342 10.50 14.41 0.90
C MET A 342 11.92 14.37 1.50
N PRO A 343 12.98 14.43 0.65
CA PRO A 343 14.38 14.37 1.12
C PRO A 343 14.79 15.49 2.07
N ASP A 344 13.98 16.56 2.23
CA ASP A 344 14.24 17.62 3.22
C ASP A 344 13.94 17.18 4.67
N GLY A 345 13.35 15.98 4.82
CA GLY A 345 12.95 15.41 6.11
C GLY A 345 11.80 16.16 6.79
N LYS A 346 11.11 17.04 6.09
CA LYS A 346 10.04 17.91 6.65
C LYS A 346 8.76 17.89 5.87
N THR A 347 8.86 17.94 4.55
CA THR A 347 7.70 18.01 3.67
C THR A 347 7.17 16.60 3.44
N VAL A 348 5.87 16.41 3.69
CA VAL A 348 5.15 15.17 3.40
C VAL A 348 3.99 15.49 2.48
N TYR A 349 3.85 14.77 1.39
CA TYR A 349 2.65 14.77 0.56
C TYR A 349 1.80 13.56 0.91
N LEU A 350 0.49 13.79 1.04
CA LEU A 350 -0.48 12.82 1.52
C LEU A 350 -1.66 12.78 0.55
N SER A 351 -2.02 11.60 0.10
CA SER A 351 -3.19 11.40 -0.75
C SER A 351 -4.35 10.84 0.07
N GLN A 352 -5.57 11.28 -0.27
CA GLN A 352 -6.81 10.73 0.25
C GLN A 352 -7.43 9.83 -0.81
N ASP A 353 -7.83 8.63 -0.44
CA ASP A 353 -8.67 7.76 -1.27
C ASP A 353 -10.15 8.02 -0.96
N ASP A 354 -10.74 8.94 -1.73
CA ASP A 354 -12.15 9.25 -1.70
C ASP A 354 -12.59 9.85 -3.05
N THR A 355 -13.88 9.74 -3.38
CA THR A 355 -14.46 10.41 -4.56
C THR A 355 -14.50 11.92 -4.34
N GLY A 356 -13.64 12.64 -5.06
CA GLY A 356 -13.36 14.05 -4.83
C GLY A 356 -12.25 14.29 -3.80
N GLY A 357 -11.44 13.25 -3.53
CA GLY A 357 -10.33 13.27 -2.59
C GLY A 357 -9.31 14.39 -2.80
N VAL A 358 -8.54 14.68 -1.77
CA VAL A 358 -7.62 15.83 -1.68
C VAL A 358 -6.18 15.34 -1.62
N LEU A 359 -5.28 16.07 -2.25
CA LEU A 359 -3.85 15.94 -2.03
C LEU A 359 -3.42 16.98 -0.98
N PHE A 360 -2.99 16.50 0.17
CA PHE A 360 -2.52 17.36 1.25
C PHE A 360 -0.99 17.52 1.23
N LYS A 361 -0.53 18.57 1.88
CA LYS A 361 0.88 18.81 2.16
C LYS A 361 1.05 19.09 3.65
N PHE A 362 1.86 18.30 4.32
CA PHE A 362 2.30 18.58 5.68
C PHE A 362 3.73 19.12 5.67
N VAL A 363 4.03 20.05 6.56
CA VAL A 363 5.39 20.58 6.77
C VAL A 363 5.74 20.49 8.24
N ALA A 364 6.66 19.58 8.58
CA ALA A 364 7.14 19.39 9.93
C ALA A 364 7.91 20.61 10.46
N THR A 365 7.77 20.90 11.74
CA THR A 365 8.49 21.98 12.42
C THR A 365 10.00 21.68 12.46
N THR A 366 10.36 20.47 12.78
CA THR A 366 11.73 19.96 12.86
C THR A 366 11.93 18.88 11.80
N ALA A 367 13.11 18.80 11.19
CA ALA A 367 13.40 17.71 10.26
C ALA A 367 13.47 16.37 11.01
N GLU A 368 12.97 15.31 10.37
CA GLU A 368 12.94 13.95 10.90
C GLU A 368 12.05 13.79 12.16
N ASP A 369 11.13 14.75 12.38
CA ASP A 369 10.18 14.73 13.48
C ASP A 369 8.79 15.16 12.98
N LEU A 370 7.93 14.18 12.75
CA LEU A 370 6.57 14.38 12.21
C LEU A 370 5.53 14.66 13.31
N SER A 371 5.94 14.74 14.59
CA SER A 371 5.04 14.95 15.72
C SER A 371 4.43 16.36 15.79
N ALA A 372 5.04 17.34 15.08
CA ALA A 372 4.59 18.71 15.06
C ALA A 372 4.80 19.37 13.68
N GLY A 373 3.80 20.08 13.17
CA GLY A 373 3.87 20.73 11.87
C GLY A 373 2.59 21.44 11.49
N THR A 374 2.47 21.77 10.21
CA THR A 374 1.28 22.42 9.64
C THR A 374 0.80 21.64 8.43
N LEU A 375 -0.47 21.30 8.39
CA LEU A 375 -1.16 20.66 7.26
C LEU A 375 -1.78 21.74 6.36
N TYR A 376 -1.61 21.59 5.05
CA TYR A 376 -2.11 22.50 4.00
C TYR A 376 -2.98 21.76 3.02
#